data_68eb790ef0a0bdfed926ed1c76fc2703
#
_entry.id   68eb790ef0a0bdfed926ed1c76fc2703
#
_cell.length_a   1.000
_cell.length_b   1.000
_cell.length_c   1.000
_cell.angle_alpha   90.00
_cell.angle_beta   90.00
_cell.angle_gamma   90.00
#
_symmetry.space_group_name_H-M   'P 1'
#
loop_
_entity.id
_entity.type
_entity.pdbx_description
1 polymer ?
#
loop_
_entity_poly.entity_id
_entity_poly.type
_entity_poly.pdbx_seq_one_letter_code
_entity_poly.pdbx_strand_id
1 'polypeptide(L)'
;MKRLLILFAAFALTLPCTAQWRPAGNRIKTSWGETLDTKNVLAEYPRPQMVRAEWQNLNGLWNYAIRPAGELPGTWDGEILVPFAAESSLSGVGRRVGAEQELWYERTFTIPAKWSGRRVLLHFGAVDWRADVWVNGVSLGRHEGGYTPFEFDVTSVLKKGDNTLRVRVWDPTDA
;
A
#
# COMPACT_ATOMS: atom_id res chain seq x y z
N MET A 1 9.50 65.51 -12.22
CA MET A 1 9.39 64.55 -11.11
C MET A 1 8.72 63.28 -11.63
N LYS A 2 9.50 62.24 -11.95
CA LYS A 2 8.99 60.93 -12.43
C LYS A 2 8.74 60.03 -11.23
N ARG A 3 7.48 59.62 -10.99
CA ARG A 3 7.11 58.66 -9.94
C ARG A 3 7.33 57.26 -10.49
N LEU A 4 8.27 56.52 -9.87
CA LEU A 4 8.56 55.12 -10.15
C LEU A 4 7.54 54.27 -9.35
N LEU A 5 6.62 53.59 -10.05
CA LEU A 5 5.73 52.58 -9.45
C LEU A 5 6.47 51.27 -9.38
N ILE A 6 6.79 50.81 -8.17
CA ILE A 6 7.34 49.47 -7.94
C ILE A 6 6.15 48.51 -7.72
N LEU A 7 5.91 47.62 -8.71
CA LEU A 7 4.95 46.51 -8.59
C LEU A 7 5.62 45.36 -7.81
N PHE A 8 5.16 45.11 -6.59
CA PHE A 8 5.51 43.89 -5.87
C PHE A 8 4.62 42.74 -6.39
N ALA A 9 5.19 41.83 -7.18
CA ALA A 9 4.55 40.56 -7.54
C ALA A 9 4.68 39.61 -6.36
N ALA A 10 3.61 39.39 -5.61
CA ALA A 10 3.54 38.35 -4.59
C ALA A 10 3.47 36.99 -5.25
N PHE A 11 4.57 36.26 -5.25
CA PHE A 11 4.64 34.85 -5.69
C PHE A 11 4.06 34.00 -4.57
N ALA A 12 2.79 33.59 -4.69
CA ALA A 12 2.17 32.61 -3.78
C ALA A 12 2.78 31.24 -4.04
N LEU A 13 3.71 30.82 -3.19
CA LEU A 13 4.17 29.43 -3.13
C LEU A 13 3.00 28.56 -2.64
N THR A 14 2.32 27.89 -3.55
CA THR A 14 1.40 26.80 -3.22
C THR A 14 2.24 25.57 -2.84
N LEU A 15 2.48 25.38 -1.56
CA LEU A 15 3.02 24.13 -1.04
C LEU A 15 1.98 23.04 -1.30
N PRO A 16 2.35 21.87 -1.89
CA PRO A 16 1.43 20.75 -2.00
C PRO A 16 1.09 20.29 -0.57
N CYS A 17 -0.15 20.53 -0.16
CA CYS A 17 -0.69 19.99 1.06
C CYS A 17 -0.94 18.49 0.82
N THR A 18 0.04 17.64 1.12
CA THR A 18 -0.20 16.20 1.20
C THR A 18 -1.13 15.98 2.39
N ALA A 19 -2.37 15.60 2.10
CA ALA A 19 -3.34 15.30 3.15
C ALA A 19 -2.76 14.15 4.00
N GLN A 20 -2.49 14.45 5.27
CA GLN A 20 -2.01 13.45 6.22
C GLN A 20 -3.10 12.38 6.37
N TRP A 21 -2.70 11.08 6.29
CA TRP A 21 -3.61 9.96 6.49
C TRP A 21 -4.39 10.10 7.80
N ARG A 22 -5.67 9.74 7.77
CA ARG A 22 -6.58 9.71 8.93
C ARG A 22 -7.52 8.51 8.81
N PRO A 23 -7.95 7.92 9.95
CA PRO A 23 -9.01 6.93 9.95
C PRO A 23 -10.27 7.47 9.27
N ALA A 24 -10.96 6.62 8.49
CA ALA A 24 -12.18 7.00 7.80
C ALA A 24 -13.38 7.04 8.77
N GLY A 25 -14.21 8.09 8.67
CA GLY A 25 -15.45 8.25 9.42
C GLY A 25 -15.25 8.41 10.93
N ASN A 26 -16.36 8.27 11.69
CA ASN A 26 -16.43 8.46 13.14
C ASN A 26 -16.72 7.15 13.90
N ARG A 27 -16.23 6.02 13.41
CA ARG A 27 -16.47 4.72 14.05
C ARG A 27 -15.70 4.64 15.38
N ILE A 28 -16.27 3.94 16.35
CA ILE A 28 -15.61 3.61 17.62
C ILE A 28 -14.33 2.83 17.31
N LYS A 29 -13.25 3.21 17.96
CA LYS A 29 -11.94 2.56 17.86
C LYS A 29 -11.55 1.98 19.22
N THR A 30 -10.71 0.97 19.18
CA THR A 30 -10.00 0.49 20.37
C THR A 30 -8.88 1.47 20.73
N SER A 31 -8.35 1.42 21.94
CA SER A 31 -7.18 2.19 22.34
C SER A 31 -5.97 1.98 21.43
N TRP A 32 -5.78 0.75 20.93
CA TRP A 32 -4.73 0.45 19.93
C TRP A 32 -4.99 1.14 18.58
N GLY A 33 -6.25 1.19 18.14
CA GLY A 33 -6.63 1.90 16.91
C GLY A 33 -6.48 3.42 17.02
N GLU A 34 -6.62 3.98 18.23
CA GLU A 34 -6.43 5.42 18.48
C GLU A 34 -4.95 5.83 18.50
N THR A 35 -4.06 4.92 18.92
CA THR A 35 -2.62 5.16 19.05
C THR A 35 -1.81 4.57 17.88
N LEU A 36 -2.47 4.19 16.78
CA LEU A 36 -1.86 3.54 15.64
C LEU A 36 -0.83 4.46 14.95
N ASP A 37 0.40 3.98 14.82
CA ASP A 37 1.45 4.64 14.05
C ASP A 37 1.50 4.05 12.62
N THR A 38 1.20 4.88 11.61
CA THR A 38 1.22 4.48 10.19
C THR A 38 2.60 4.09 9.66
N LYS A 39 3.67 4.46 10.38
CA LYS A 39 5.05 4.09 10.03
C LYS A 39 5.51 2.78 10.67
N ASN A 40 4.76 2.29 11.65
CA ASN A 40 5.11 1.09 12.43
C ASN A 40 3.88 0.20 12.65
N VAL A 41 3.20 -0.18 11.58
CA VAL A 41 1.95 -0.94 11.62
C VAL A 41 2.25 -2.42 11.78
N LEU A 42 1.82 -3.01 12.92
CA LEU A 42 1.98 -4.44 13.21
C LEU A 42 3.39 -4.93 12.86
N ALA A 43 4.39 -4.25 13.46
CA ALA A 43 5.81 -4.46 13.12
C ALA A 43 6.37 -5.78 13.65
N GLU A 44 5.63 -6.48 14.50
CA GLU A 44 6.01 -7.76 15.04
C GLU A 44 6.12 -8.82 13.93
N TYR A 45 7.10 -9.69 14.06
CA TYR A 45 7.19 -10.83 13.15
C TYR A 45 5.93 -11.71 13.32
N PRO A 46 5.20 -12.06 12.21
CA PRO A 46 3.88 -12.67 12.31
C PRO A 46 3.88 -14.11 12.85
N ARG A 47 5.05 -14.73 12.98
CA ARG A 47 5.22 -16.09 13.52
C ARG A 47 6.27 -16.09 14.61
N PRO A 48 5.93 -15.78 15.86
CA PRO A 48 6.90 -15.56 16.94
C PRO A 48 7.76 -16.79 17.24
N GLN A 49 7.30 -18.02 16.92
CA GLN A 49 8.08 -19.25 17.09
C GLN A 49 9.14 -19.47 16.01
N MET A 50 9.09 -18.72 14.92
CA MET A 50 9.95 -18.91 13.74
C MET A 50 10.54 -17.59 13.26
N VAL A 51 10.89 -16.69 14.18
CA VAL A 51 11.43 -15.35 13.89
C VAL A 51 12.67 -15.45 13.00
N ARG A 52 12.71 -14.62 11.95
CA ARG A 52 13.89 -14.46 11.08
C ARG A 52 14.54 -13.12 11.35
N ALA A 53 15.87 -13.10 11.45
CA ALA A 53 16.64 -11.88 11.65
C ALA A 53 16.63 -10.98 10.40
N GLU A 54 16.61 -11.60 9.21
CA GLU A 54 16.56 -10.89 7.92
C GLU A 54 15.10 -10.79 7.45
N TRP A 55 14.45 -9.74 7.90
CA TRP A 55 13.04 -9.47 7.70
C TRP A 55 12.79 -7.98 7.46
N GLN A 56 11.88 -7.66 6.56
CA GLN A 56 11.39 -6.31 6.31
C GLN A 56 9.87 -6.33 6.24
N ASN A 57 9.22 -5.55 7.11
CA ASN A 57 7.78 -5.35 7.08
C ASN A 57 7.41 -4.35 5.98
N LEU A 58 6.45 -4.70 5.12
CA LEU A 58 5.89 -3.82 4.10
C LEU A 58 4.50 -3.29 4.47
N ASN A 59 3.99 -3.52 5.68
CA ASN A 59 2.78 -2.84 6.15
C ASN A 59 3.00 -1.32 6.21
N GLY A 60 1.92 -0.57 6.24
CA GLY A 60 1.94 0.89 6.26
C GLY A 60 1.15 1.48 5.11
N LEU A 61 1.45 2.71 4.72
CA LEU A 61 0.73 3.40 3.66
C LEU A 61 1.12 2.88 2.28
N TRP A 62 0.11 2.56 1.48
CA TRP A 62 0.22 2.16 0.08
C TRP A 62 -0.70 3.06 -0.74
N ASN A 63 -0.36 3.35 -1.99
CA ASN A 63 -1.31 3.90 -2.93
C ASN A 63 -2.41 2.89 -3.21
N TYR A 64 -3.66 3.34 -3.37
CA TYR A 64 -4.76 2.47 -3.78
C TYR A 64 -5.62 3.10 -4.88
N ALA A 65 -6.30 2.26 -5.63
CA ALA A 65 -7.35 2.65 -6.56
C ALA A 65 -8.45 1.58 -6.64
N ILE A 66 -9.71 1.99 -6.67
CA ILE A 66 -10.85 1.10 -6.92
C ILE A 66 -11.31 1.33 -8.35
N ARG A 67 -11.30 0.29 -9.18
CA ARG A 67 -11.64 0.35 -10.61
C ARG A 67 -12.64 -0.73 -10.99
N PRO A 68 -13.42 -0.54 -12.06
CA PRO A 68 -14.16 -1.63 -12.69
C PRO A 68 -13.26 -2.82 -13.00
N ALA A 69 -13.80 -4.04 -12.92
CA ALA A 69 -13.03 -5.25 -13.16
C ALA A 69 -12.36 -5.23 -14.55
N GLY A 70 -11.07 -5.51 -14.59
CA GLY A 70 -10.25 -5.51 -15.80
C GLY A 70 -9.68 -4.14 -16.20
N GLU A 71 -10.00 -3.06 -15.48
CA GLU A 71 -9.48 -1.73 -15.75
C GLU A 71 -8.20 -1.45 -14.96
N LEU A 72 -7.18 -0.92 -15.66
CA LEU A 72 -5.92 -0.49 -15.02
C LEU A 72 -6.08 0.92 -14.43
N PRO A 73 -5.54 1.20 -13.24
CA PRO A 73 -5.58 2.55 -12.68
C PRO A 73 -4.67 3.49 -13.49
N GLY A 74 -5.25 4.53 -14.09
CA GLY A 74 -4.50 5.64 -14.67
C GLY A 74 -3.99 6.60 -13.61
N THR A 75 -4.70 6.68 -12.47
CA THR A 75 -4.36 7.50 -11.29
C THR A 75 -4.71 6.74 -10.01
N TRP A 76 -4.08 7.10 -8.91
CA TRP A 76 -4.39 6.58 -7.58
C TRP A 76 -5.48 7.43 -6.93
N ASP A 77 -6.39 6.78 -6.18
CA ASP A 77 -7.49 7.46 -5.47
C ASP A 77 -7.00 8.06 -4.14
N GLY A 78 -5.85 7.61 -3.64
CA GLY A 78 -5.26 8.06 -2.40
C GLY A 78 -4.35 7.00 -1.76
N GLU A 79 -4.21 7.08 -0.43
CA GLU A 79 -3.44 6.12 0.35
C GLU A 79 -4.35 5.25 1.22
N ILE A 80 -4.00 3.98 1.31
CA ILE A 80 -4.64 2.98 2.18
C ILE A 80 -3.60 2.44 3.18
N LEU A 81 -4.01 2.28 4.44
CA LEU A 81 -3.16 1.71 5.46
C LEU A 81 -3.28 0.18 5.48
N VAL A 82 -2.29 -0.49 4.93
CA VAL A 82 -2.17 -1.97 4.94
C VAL A 82 -1.68 -2.41 6.34
N PRO A 83 -2.26 -3.47 6.94
CA PRO A 83 -3.09 -4.52 6.34
C PRO A 83 -4.61 -4.37 6.56
N PHE A 84 -5.11 -3.18 6.83
CA PHE A 84 -6.53 -2.97 7.09
C PHE A 84 -7.35 -3.02 5.80
N ALA A 85 -8.46 -3.78 5.82
CA ALA A 85 -9.40 -3.88 4.70
C ALA A 85 -9.98 -2.51 4.32
N ALA A 86 -10.29 -2.28 3.04
CA ALA A 86 -10.77 -1.01 2.51
C ALA A 86 -12.03 -0.49 3.24
N GLU A 87 -12.88 -1.38 3.74
CA GLU A 87 -14.09 -1.08 4.51
C GLU A 87 -13.80 -0.62 5.95
N SER A 88 -12.62 -0.97 6.46
CA SER A 88 -12.20 -0.62 7.82
C SER A 88 -11.96 0.89 7.94
N SER A 89 -12.37 1.47 9.09
CA SER A 89 -12.00 2.85 9.43
C SER A 89 -10.48 3.04 9.45
N LEU A 90 -9.73 2.06 9.95
CA LEU A 90 -8.27 2.13 10.08
C LEU A 90 -7.54 2.02 8.74
N SER A 91 -8.19 1.61 7.67
CA SER A 91 -7.61 1.68 6.33
C SER A 91 -7.40 3.13 5.86
N GLY A 92 -8.21 4.06 6.38
CA GLY A 92 -8.31 5.44 5.89
C GLY A 92 -9.26 5.59 4.69
N VAL A 93 -9.74 4.49 4.10
CA VAL A 93 -10.62 4.46 2.91
C VAL A 93 -12.09 4.41 3.32
N GLY A 94 -12.50 3.46 4.15
CA GLY A 94 -13.86 3.32 4.65
C GLY A 94 -14.91 3.04 3.56
N ARG A 95 -14.50 2.45 2.42
CA ARG A 95 -15.35 2.18 1.27
C ARG A 95 -15.45 0.69 1.01
N ARG A 96 -16.65 0.24 0.65
CA ARG A 96 -16.88 -1.12 0.13
C ARG A 96 -16.37 -1.23 -1.30
N VAL A 97 -15.75 -2.37 -1.62
CA VAL A 97 -15.37 -2.77 -2.97
C VAL A 97 -16.39 -3.81 -3.42
N GLY A 98 -17.12 -3.55 -4.51
CA GLY A 98 -18.16 -4.46 -5.00
C GLY A 98 -17.59 -5.54 -5.93
N ALA A 99 -18.39 -6.59 -6.19
CA ALA A 99 -18.01 -7.73 -7.02
C ALA A 99 -17.60 -7.37 -8.47
N GLU A 100 -18.10 -6.23 -8.99
CA GLU A 100 -17.77 -5.71 -10.32
C GLU A 100 -16.54 -4.78 -10.30
N GLN A 101 -15.82 -4.72 -9.19
CA GLN A 101 -14.67 -3.85 -9.00
C GLN A 101 -13.43 -4.64 -8.60
N GLU A 102 -12.29 -4.04 -8.84
CA GLU A 102 -10.99 -4.53 -8.38
C GLU A 102 -10.31 -3.43 -7.55
N LEU A 103 -9.68 -3.84 -6.46
CA LEU A 103 -8.88 -2.98 -5.60
C LEU A 103 -7.41 -3.15 -5.98
N TRP A 104 -6.81 -2.07 -6.41
CA TRP A 104 -5.40 -1.99 -6.75
C TRP A 104 -4.61 -1.37 -5.63
N TYR A 105 -3.43 -1.93 -5.37
CA TYR A 105 -2.47 -1.43 -4.41
C TYR A 105 -1.12 -1.22 -5.08
N GLU A 106 -0.39 -0.20 -4.65
CA GLU A 106 0.99 0.00 -5.07
C GLU A 106 1.85 0.51 -3.92
N ARG A 107 3.06 -0.03 -3.81
CA ARG A 107 4.07 0.42 -2.85
C ARG A 107 5.46 0.43 -3.47
N THR A 108 6.20 1.50 -3.18
CA THR A 108 7.65 1.54 -3.42
C THR A 108 8.38 1.01 -2.19
N PHE A 109 9.40 0.19 -2.40
CA PHE A 109 10.24 -0.37 -1.35
C PHE A 109 11.68 -0.57 -1.83
N THR A 110 12.61 -0.60 -0.89
CA THR A 110 14.03 -0.87 -1.16
C THR A 110 14.47 -2.13 -0.42
N ILE A 111 15.42 -2.87 -1.00
CA ILE A 111 16.02 -4.04 -0.35
C ILE A 111 17.29 -3.61 0.38
N PRO A 112 17.48 -3.99 1.65
CA PRO A 112 18.70 -3.70 2.39
C PRO A 112 19.94 -4.19 1.64
N ALA A 113 20.99 -3.35 1.53
CA ALA A 113 22.20 -3.69 0.79
C ALA A 113 22.87 -4.99 1.27
N LYS A 114 22.74 -5.31 2.56
CA LYS A 114 23.23 -6.56 3.16
C LYS A 114 22.55 -7.84 2.63
N TRP A 115 21.43 -7.72 1.90
CA TRP A 115 20.75 -8.85 1.25
C TRP A 115 21.22 -9.09 -0.19
N SER A 116 22.22 -8.34 -0.66
CA SER A 116 22.80 -8.54 -1.98
C SER A 116 23.27 -9.99 -2.18
N GLY A 117 22.86 -10.60 -3.31
CA GLY A 117 23.16 -12.00 -3.63
C GLY A 117 22.37 -13.05 -2.84
N ARG A 118 21.44 -12.64 -1.98
CA ARG A 118 20.56 -13.56 -1.27
C ARG A 118 19.27 -13.81 -2.06
N ARG A 119 18.66 -14.96 -1.79
CA ARG A 119 17.29 -15.23 -2.21
C ARG A 119 16.32 -14.37 -1.39
N VAL A 120 15.42 -13.65 -2.05
CA VAL A 120 14.44 -12.77 -1.43
C VAL A 120 13.04 -13.28 -1.73
N LEU A 121 12.28 -13.55 -0.68
CA LEU A 121 10.90 -14.02 -0.77
C LEU A 121 9.96 -12.90 -0.35
N LEU A 122 8.91 -12.67 -1.13
CA LEU A 122 7.80 -11.79 -0.81
C LEU A 122 6.66 -12.63 -0.25
N HIS A 123 6.31 -12.38 1.02
CA HIS A 123 5.26 -13.12 1.71
C HIS A 123 4.00 -12.30 1.87
N PHE A 124 2.85 -12.95 1.69
CA PHE A 124 1.53 -12.43 2.05
C PHE A 124 0.93 -13.34 3.14
N GLY A 125 0.39 -12.75 4.20
CA GLY A 125 -0.29 -13.50 5.25
C GLY A 125 -1.63 -14.06 4.80
N ALA A 126 -2.40 -13.21 4.11
CA ALA A 126 -3.64 -13.53 3.41
C ALA A 126 -4.04 -12.36 2.53
N VAL A 127 -4.75 -12.63 1.44
CA VAL A 127 -5.40 -11.61 0.59
C VAL A 127 -6.70 -12.21 0.10
N ASP A 128 -7.83 -11.59 0.41
CA ASP A 128 -9.15 -12.05 0.04
C ASP A 128 -9.63 -11.34 -1.22
N TRP A 129 -9.99 -12.02 -2.25
CA TRP A 129 -9.97 -13.47 -2.48
C TRP A 129 -8.94 -13.86 -3.55
N ARG A 130 -8.91 -13.15 -4.71
CA ARG A 130 -7.97 -13.36 -5.82
C ARG A 130 -6.95 -12.23 -5.83
N ALA A 131 -5.68 -12.56 -5.71
CA ALA A 131 -4.57 -11.61 -5.77
C ALA A 131 -3.69 -11.88 -6.99
N ASP A 132 -3.53 -10.88 -7.86
CA ASP A 132 -2.50 -10.86 -8.89
C ASP A 132 -1.37 -9.93 -8.43
N VAL A 133 -0.11 -10.34 -8.59
CA VAL A 133 1.05 -9.64 -8.01
C VAL A 133 2.11 -9.36 -9.06
N TRP A 134 2.65 -8.13 -9.04
CA TRP A 134 3.75 -7.69 -9.90
C TRP A 134 4.83 -7.00 -9.09
N VAL A 135 6.08 -7.24 -9.45
CA VAL A 135 7.23 -6.46 -8.99
C VAL A 135 7.95 -5.86 -10.19
N ASN A 136 8.17 -4.55 -10.18
CA ASN A 136 8.81 -3.80 -11.26
C ASN A 136 8.15 -4.04 -12.64
N GLY A 137 6.83 -4.25 -12.67
CA GLY A 137 6.05 -4.53 -13.87
C GLY A 137 6.11 -5.99 -14.35
N VAL A 138 6.90 -6.85 -13.70
CA VAL A 138 6.97 -8.29 -14.02
C VAL A 138 5.93 -9.02 -13.18
N SER A 139 5.03 -9.80 -13.83
CA SER A 139 4.04 -10.63 -13.14
C SER A 139 4.73 -11.77 -12.40
N LEU A 140 4.39 -11.91 -11.12
CA LEU A 140 4.85 -13.03 -10.29
C LEU A 140 3.85 -14.18 -10.30
N GLY A 141 2.58 -13.91 -10.65
CA GLY A 141 1.51 -14.88 -10.69
C GLY A 141 0.27 -14.45 -9.91
N ARG A 142 -0.58 -15.44 -9.64
CA ARG A 142 -1.88 -15.30 -8.99
C ARG A 142 -1.98 -16.24 -7.80
N HIS A 143 -2.67 -15.79 -6.77
CA HIS A 143 -3.16 -16.61 -5.67
C HIS A 143 -4.69 -16.46 -5.55
N GLU A 144 -5.37 -17.54 -5.20
CA GLU A 144 -6.80 -17.57 -4.92
C GLU A 144 -7.05 -18.24 -3.56
N GLY A 145 -7.87 -17.61 -2.72
CA GLY A 145 -8.19 -18.05 -1.37
C GLY A 145 -7.85 -17.00 -0.30
N GLY A 146 -8.85 -16.59 0.50
CA GLY A 146 -8.77 -15.47 1.42
C GLY A 146 -8.06 -15.74 2.75
N TYR A 147 -7.72 -17.00 3.06
CA TYR A 147 -7.26 -17.39 4.43
C TYR A 147 -5.88 -18.02 4.48
N THR A 148 -5.29 -18.32 3.34
CA THR A 148 -4.00 -19.02 3.28
C THR A 148 -2.85 -18.09 2.94
N PRO A 149 -1.69 -18.22 3.63
CA PRO A 149 -0.49 -17.47 3.25
C PRO A 149 0.08 -17.98 1.93
N PHE A 150 0.71 -17.09 1.19
CA PHE A 150 1.42 -17.42 -0.04
C PHE A 150 2.69 -16.56 -0.18
N GLU A 151 3.57 -16.99 -1.08
CA GLU A 151 4.85 -16.32 -1.29
C GLU A 151 5.31 -16.39 -2.74
N PHE A 152 6.14 -15.42 -3.13
CA PHE A 152 6.81 -15.38 -4.42
C PHE A 152 8.31 -15.17 -4.24
N ASP A 153 9.11 -15.87 -5.03
CA ASP A 153 10.54 -15.56 -5.17
C ASP A 153 10.70 -14.33 -6.08
N VAL A 154 11.16 -13.24 -5.51
CA VAL A 154 11.32 -11.97 -6.24
C VAL A 154 12.77 -11.68 -6.62
N THR A 155 13.69 -12.58 -6.31
CA THR A 155 15.14 -12.36 -6.44
C THR A 155 15.55 -11.87 -7.82
N SER A 156 15.02 -12.48 -8.88
CA SER A 156 15.39 -12.17 -10.27
C SER A 156 14.78 -10.88 -10.82
N VAL A 157 13.74 -10.35 -10.18
CA VAL A 157 13.00 -9.16 -10.65
C VAL A 157 13.33 -7.91 -9.84
N LEU A 158 14.11 -8.04 -8.77
CA LEU A 158 14.55 -6.91 -7.95
C LEU A 158 15.59 -6.06 -8.67
N LYS A 159 15.50 -4.75 -8.42
CA LYS A 159 16.49 -3.75 -8.86
C LYS A 159 17.26 -3.20 -7.69
N LYS A 160 18.44 -2.65 -7.95
CA LYS A 160 19.15 -1.83 -6.99
C LYS A 160 18.39 -0.50 -6.80
N GLY A 161 18.16 -0.11 -5.55
CA GLY A 161 17.35 1.06 -5.21
C GLY A 161 15.86 0.74 -5.14
N ASP A 162 15.02 1.63 -5.66
CA ASP A 162 13.58 1.55 -5.53
C ASP A 162 12.97 0.46 -6.40
N ASN A 163 12.13 -0.36 -5.77
CA ASN A 163 11.31 -1.38 -6.42
C ASN A 163 9.84 -1.03 -6.23
N THR A 164 9.02 -1.33 -7.21
CA THR A 164 7.58 -1.13 -7.17
C THR A 164 6.89 -2.47 -7.04
N LEU A 165 6.12 -2.65 -5.96
CA LEU A 165 5.20 -3.77 -5.76
C LEU A 165 3.79 -3.30 -6.10
N ARG A 166 3.10 -4.03 -6.96
CA ARG A 166 1.70 -3.80 -7.31
C ARG A 166 0.89 -5.05 -7.07
N VAL A 167 -0.29 -4.89 -6.47
CA VAL A 167 -1.21 -5.98 -6.18
C VAL A 167 -2.60 -5.58 -6.68
N ARG A 168 -3.26 -6.48 -7.40
CA ARG A 168 -4.66 -6.35 -7.78
C ARG A 168 -5.46 -7.39 -7.04
N VAL A 169 -6.53 -6.97 -6.39
CA VAL A 169 -7.40 -7.84 -5.60
C VAL A 169 -8.82 -7.78 -6.15
N TRP A 170 -9.43 -8.94 -6.27
CA TRP A 170 -10.84 -9.10 -6.62
C TRP A 170 -11.50 -10.09 -5.67
N ASP A 171 -12.61 -9.66 -5.07
CA ASP A 171 -13.46 -10.48 -4.21
C ASP A 171 -14.91 -10.43 -4.70
N PRO A 172 -15.47 -11.57 -5.17
CA PRO A 172 -16.83 -11.64 -5.65
C PRO A 172 -17.87 -11.85 -4.55
N THR A 173 -17.46 -12.13 -3.32
CA THR A 173 -18.35 -12.64 -2.26
C THR A 173 -19.05 -11.56 -1.46
N ASP A 174 -18.63 -10.32 -1.57
CA ASP A 174 -19.22 -9.17 -0.88
C ASP A 174 -20.44 -8.57 -1.62
N ALA A 175 -21.18 -9.39 -2.32
CA ALA A 175 -22.37 -8.97 -3.06
C ALA A 175 -23.63 -8.88 -2.19
#